data_331db21e8ac90e2b22c36cafa3c44a6f
#
_entry.id   331db21e8ac90e2b22c36cafa3c44a6f
#
_cell.length_a   1.000
_cell.length_b   1.000
_cell.length_c   1.000
_cell.angle_alpha   90.00
_cell.angle_beta   90.00
_cell.angle_gamma   90.00
#
_symmetry.space_group_name_H-M   'P 1'
#
loop_
_entity.id
_entity.type
_entity.pdbx_description
1 polymer ?
#
loop_
_entity_poly.entity_id
_entity_poly.type
_entity_poly.pdbx_seq_one_letter_code
_entity_poly.pdbx_strand_id
1 'polypeptide(L)'
;MIAHTPTLFACVALVATIMAFCLILVGQFNQRDGLLTIGFGLLAHALAYIGYTLYGHAPLWLTYGAANTLLAVALAFYGASVFRIVELRVCWWQIFAPAALMLVLMVSLIDTLEPRMLAATLVLMVQCALIIYWTRRYIPAQGRARMLLIIGSSISLIGLGMRVVAIIGGGAAEMRYDVSNLKQTISVSIGTFTAMMISLGLVLLAKERSESLFQRLALRDVLTGILNRRAVLEQFSKELERARRDASYLAVAMVDIDHFKQINDVYGHLAGDEVICHCVNQLTQRIRESDSIGRYGGEEFLVLLPRTSPENAVTVLDQLRASVAESPARFGEASISLRISIGVCCVVPNEDDTTASLLARADAALYDAKGSGRNTLCLAPPQEHRDNMAPLTSLSAR
;
A
#
# COMPACT_ATOMS: atom_id res chain seq x y z
N MET A 1 -40.44 5.92 14.72
CA MET A 1 -40.05 7.08 15.57
C MET A 1 -39.69 8.22 14.62
N ILE A 2 -40.36 9.36 14.72
CA ILE A 2 -40.09 10.57 13.92
C ILE A 2 -39.13 11.42 14.75
N ALA A 3 -37.91 11.63 14.23
CA ALA A 3 -36.94 12.47 14.91
C ALA A 3 -37.11 13.95 14.52
N HIS A 4 -36.78 14.85 15.44
CA HIS A 4 -36.82 16.28 15.18
C HIS A 4 -35.67 16.66 14.24
N THR A 5 -35.99 17.06 13.00
CA THR A 5 -35.03 17.27 11.92
C THR A 5 -33.90 18.26 12.27
N PRO A 6 -34.16 19.45 12.85
CA PRO A 6 -33.10 20.37 13.26
C PRO A 6 -32.14 19.77 14.30
N THR A 7 -32.63 18.95 15.24
CA THR A 7 -31.77 18.27 16.21
C THR A 7 -30.86 17.24 15.55
N LEU A 8 -31.35 16.50 14.53
CA LEU A 8 -30.51 15.60 13.75
C LEU A 8 -29.39 16.35 13.03
N PHE A 9 -29.72 17.49 12.41
CA PHE A 9 -28.70 18.33 11.76
C PHE A 9 -27.65 18.83 12.75
N ALA A 10 -28.06 19.30 13.93
CA ALA A 10 -27.16 19.76 14.98
C ALA A 10 -26.22 18.64 15.47
N CYS A 11 -26.73 17.42 15.67
CA CYS A 11 -25.92 16.27 16.05
C CYS A 11 -24.88 15.93 14.98
N VAL A 12 -25.28 15.95 13.70
CA VAL A 12 -24.33 15.71 12.57
C VAL A 12 -23.26 16.78 12.53
N ALA A 13 -23.64 18.06 12.66
CA ALA A 13 -22.71 19.17 12.68
C ALA A 13 -21.70 19.05 13.82
N LEU A 14 -22.15 18.67 15.02
CA LEU A 14 -21.27 18.47 16.19
C LEU A 14 -20.26 17.35 15.94
N VAL A 15 -20.71 16.18 15.49
CA VAL A 15 -19.81 15.03 15.19
C VAL A 15 -18.82 15.38 14.09
N ALA A 16 -19.29 16.00 12.99
CA ALA A 16 -18.43 16.42 11.91
C ALA A 16 -17.38 17.47 12.34
N THR A 17 -17.76 18.41 13.23
CA THR A 17 -16.84 19.40 13.80
C THR A 17 -15.73 18.75 14.63
N ILE A 18 -16.10 17.82 15.53
CA ILE A 18 -15.12 17.09 16.37
C ILE A 18 -14.17 16.29 15.49
N MET A 19 -14.71 15.55 14.52
CA MET A 19 -13.88 14.78 13.59
C MET A 19 -12.99 15.68 12.74
N ALA A 20 -13.49 16.82 12.25
CA ALA A 20 -12.71 17.79 11.50
C ALA A 20 -11.52 18.31 12.31
N PHE A 21 -11.78 18.73 13.55
CA PHE A 21 -10.75 19.21 14.46
C PHE A 21 -9.66 18.16 14.69
N CYS A 22 -10.04 16.92 15.01
CA CYS A 22 -9.11 15.82 15.21
C CYS A 22 -8.23 15.57 13.96
N LEU A 23 -8.84 15.52 12.76
CA LEU A 23 -8.11 15.24 11.53
C LEU A 23 -7.23 16.41 11.07
N ILE A 24 -7.65 17.66 11.31
CA ILE A 24 -6.83 18.84 11.03
C ILE A 24 -5.62 18.85 11.97
N LEU A 25 -5.81 18.59 13.26
CA LEU A 25 -4.72 18.54 14.24
C LEU A 25 -3.69 17.47 13.88
N VAL A 26 -4.13 16.26 13.56
CA VAL A 26 -3.24 15.17 13.16
C VAL A 26 -2.60 15.43 11.79
N GLY A 27 -3.35 15.93 10.84
CA GLY A 27 -2.89 16.18 9.47
C GLY A 27 -1.89 17.34 9.33
N GLN A 28 -1.79 18.25 10.32
CA GLN A 28 -0.78 19.31 10.34
C GLN A 28 0.65 18.75 10.43
N PHE A 29 0.85 17.62 11.09
CA PHE A 29 2.17 17.00 11.29
C PHE A 29 2.63 16.21 10.06
N ASN A 30 1.71 15.78 9.19
CA ASN A 30 2.05 15.04 7.97
C ASN A 30 1.17 15.44 6.78
N GLN A 31 1.59 16.46 6.05
CA GLN A 31 0.83 17.04 4.94
C GLN A 31 0.60 16.08 3.74
N ARG A 32 1.32 14.96 3.69
CA ARG A 32 1.22 13.99 2.57
C ARG A 32 0.06 13.00 2.70
N ASP A 33 -0.46 12.79 3.91
CA ASP A 33 -1.45 11.73 4.17
C ASP A 33 -2.88 12.09 3.74
N GLY A 34 -3.11 13.29 3.23
CA GLY A 34 -4.45 13.74 2.83
C GLY A 34 -5.41 14.02 4.00
N LEU A 35 -5.04 13.75 5.25
CA LEU A 35 -5.88 13.92 6.45
C LEU A 35 -6.35 15.35 6.63
N LEU A 36 -5.47 16.32 6.38
CA LEU A 36 -5.81 17.75 6.41
C LEU A 36 -6.94 18.09 5.42
N THR A 37 -6.90 17.50 4.23
CA THR A 37 -7.92 17.73 3.19
C THR A 37 -9.26 17.11 3.58
N ILE A 38 -9.25 15.92 4.21
CA ILE A 38 -10.46 15.30 4.79
C ILE A 38 -11.03 16.18 5.89
N GLY A 39 -10.17 16.71 6.77
CA GLY A 39 -10.56 17.62 7.85
C GLY A 39 -11.26 18.88 7.34
N PHE A 40 -10.76 19.53 6.28
CA PHE A 40 -11.43 20.67 5.64
C PHE A 40 -12.78 20.27 5.01
N GLY A 41 -12.87 19.06 4.43
CA GLY A 41 -14.13 18.51 3.94
C GLY A 41 -15.17 18.34 5.05
N LEU A 42 -14.76 17.77 6.19
CA LEU A 42 -15.65 17.63 7.36
C LEU A 42 -16.04 18.98 7.97
N LEU A 43 -15.14 19.96 7.99
CA LEU A 43 -15.46 21.32 8.45
C LEU A 43 -16.52 21.98 7.55
N ALA A 44 -16.36 21.90 6.23
CA ALA A 44 -17.35 22.41 5.27
C ALA A 44 -18.70 21.66 5.44
N HIS A 45 -18.65 20.36 5.68
CA HIS A 45 -19.83 19.53 5.98
C HIS A 45 -20.54 19.98 7.27
N ALA A 46 -19.79 20.20 8.34
CA ALA A 46 -20.34 20.71 9.61
C ALA A 46 -21.02 22.07 9.43
N LEU A 47 -20.35 23.01 8.73
CA LEU A 47 -20.91 24.32 8.45
C LEU A 47 -22.18 24.25 7.60
N ALA A 48 -22.26 23.33 6.64
CA ALA A 48 -23.46 23.10 5.85
C ALA A 48 -24.63 22.66 6.75
N TYR A 49 -24.40 21.73 7.67
CA TYR A 49 -25.41 21.22 8.57
C TYR A 49 -25.81 22.24 9.66
N ILE A 50 -24.91 23.11 10.11
CA ILE A 50 -25.26 24.28 10.92
C ILE A 50 -26.23 25.18 10.15
N GLY A 51 -25.94 25.46 8.85
CA GLY A 51 -26.86 26.20 7.99
C GLY A 51 -28.25 25.58 7.91
N TYR A 52 -28.34 24.26 7.79
CA TYR A 52 -29.63 23.56 7.76
C TYR A 52 -30.41 23.63 9.07
N THR A 53 -29.75 23.68 10.25
CA THR A 53 -30.43 23.87 11.53
C THR A 53 -31.10 25.22 11.66
N LEU A 54 -30.59 26.23 10.94
CA LEU A 54 -31.11 27.59 10.94
C LEU A 54 -32.23 27.81 9.91
N TYR A 55 -32.61 26.76 9.16
CA TYR A 55 -33.66 26.87 8.14
C TYR A 55 -34.99 27.31 8.74
N GLY A 56 -35.60 28.33 8.17
CA GLY A 56 -36.83 28.98 8.71
C GLY A 56 -36.58 30.06 9.76
N HIS A 57 -35.35 30.19 10.30
CA HIS A 57 -34.98 31.21 11.30
C HIS A 57 -33.98 32.24 10.74
N ALA A 58 -33.35 31.95 9.61
CA ALA A 58 -32.41 32.85 8.93
C ALA A 58 -32.73 32.93 7.42
N PRO A 59 -32.14 33.89 6.67
CA PRO A 59 -32.40 34.03 5.27
C PRO A 59 -32.14 32.77 4.45
N LEU A 60 -32.97 32.51 3.44
CA LEU A 60 -32.93 31.31 2.63
C LEU A 60 -31.60 31.12 1.86
N TRP A 61 -31.00 32.24 1.39
CA TRP A 61 -29.70 32.19 0.73
C TRP A 61 -28.59 31.62 1.64
N LEU A 62 -28.66 31.83 2.96
CA LEU A 62 -27.71 31.31 3.93
C LEU A 62 -28.05 29.84 4.27
N THR A 63 -29.29 29.56 4.68
CA THR A 63 -29.72 28.29 5.24
C THR A 63 -29.92 27.19 4.20
N TYR A 64 -30.09 27.56 2.94
CA TYR A 64 -30.23 26.63 1.83
C TYR A 64 -29.16 26.83 0.77
N GLY A 65 -28.97 28.03 0.25
CA GLY A 65 -28.02 28.31 -0.84
C GLY A 65 -26.58 28.06 -0.43
N ALA A 66 -26.11 28.78 0.59
CA ALA A 66 -24.74 28.61 1.10
C ALA A 66 -24.52 27.21 1.71
N ALA A 67 -25.50 26.67 2.44
CA ALA A 67 -25.41 25.37 3.07
C ALA A 67 -25.24 24.22 2.03
N ASN A 68 -26.03 24.19 0.95
CA ASN A 68 -25.88 23.20 -0.11
C ASN A 68 -24.55 23.37 -0.88
N THR A 69 -24.12 24.62 -1.09
CA THR A 69 -22.80 24.90 -1.69
C THR A 69 -21.68 24.40 -0.81
N LEU A 70 -21.72 24.61 0.51
CA LEU A 70 -20.74 24.08 1.46
C LEU A 70 -20.74 22.55 1.48
N LEU A 71 -21.90 21.91 1.35
CA LEU A 71 -21.98 20.44 1.25
C LEU A 71 -21.32 19.94 -0.05
N ALA A 72 -21.54 20.65 -1.17
CA ALA A 72 -20.86 20.31 -2.42
C ALA A 72 -19.34 20.55 -2.34
N VAL A 73 -18.88 21.57 -1.63
CA VAL A 73 -17.46 21.83 -1.32
C VAL A 73 -16.90 20.69 -0.45
N ALA A 74 -17.66 20.19 0.54
CA ALA A 74 -17.25 19.06 1.36
C ALA A 74 -16.98 17.80 0.52
N LEU A 75 -17.91 17.46 -0.40
CA LEU A 75 -17.74 16.30 -1.30
C LEU A 75 -16.57 16.52 -2.28
N ALA A 76 -16.32 17.75 -2.72
CA ALA A 76 -15.14 18.08 -3.51
C ALA A 76 -13.84 17.84 -2.74
N PHE A 77 -13.77 18.24 -1.46
CA PHE A 77 -12.61 17.92 -0.61
C PHE A 77 -12.43 16.41 -0.39
N TYR A 78 -13.52 15.65 -0.23
CA TYR A 78 -13.42 14.18 -0.13
C TYR A 78 -12.88 13.57 -1.43
N GLY A 79 -13.32 14.04 -2.59
CA GLY A 79 -12.74 13.67 -3.88
C GLY A 79 -11.26 14.03 -4.00
N ALA A 80 -10.88 15.26 -3.62
CA ALA A 80 -9.49 15.72 -3.62
C ALA A 80 -8.59 14.86 -2.71
N SER A 81 -9.14 14.39 -1.57
CA SER A 81 -8.42 13.52 -0.64
C SER A 81 -8.04 12.18 -1.27
N VAL A 82 -8.89 11.60 -2.12
CA VAL A 82 -8.56 10.37 -2.87
C VAL A 82 -7.29 10.58 -3.71
N PHE A 83 -7.21 11.69 -4.47
CA PHE A 83 -6.03 11.98 -5.29
C PHE A 83 -4.79 12.24 -4.45
N ARG A 84 -4.91 12.99 -3.35
CA ARG A 84 -3.77 13.28 -2.46
C ARG A 84 -3.20 12.03 -1.81
N ILE A 85 -4.06 11.16 -1.25
CA ILE A 85 -3.63 9.92 -0.58
C ILE A 85 -2.95 8.97 -1.57
N VAL A 86 -3.40 8.93 -2.83
CA VAL A 86 -2.80 8.10 -3.89
C VAL A 86 -1.61 8.79 -4.58
N GLU A 87 -1.23 10.00 -4.12
CA GLU A 87 -0.11 10.81 -4.64
C GLU A 87 -0.28 11.22 -6.11
N LEU A 88 -1.52 11.37 -6.57
CA LEU A 88 -1.83 11.90 -7.89
C LEU A 88 -1.96 13.42 -7.87
N ARG A 89 -1.70 14.05 -9.02
CA ARG A 89 -1.91 15.50 -9.17
C ARG A 89 -3.40 15.84 -9.05
N VAL A 90 -3.71 16.74 -8.11
CA VAL A 90 -5.07 17.22 -7.88
C VAL A 90 -5.41 18.30 -8.91
N CYS A 91 -6.38 18.02 -9.77
CA CYS A 91 -6.92 19.02 -10.70
C CYS A 91 -8.06 19.78 -10.02
N TRP A 92 -7.73 20.81 -9.25
CA TRP A 92 -8.65 21.52 -8.37
C TRP A 92 -9.90 22.04 -9.10
N TRP A 93 -9.75 22.62 -10.28
CA TRP A 93 -10.88 23.18 -11.00
C TRP A 93 -11.89 22.09 -11.41
N GLN A 94 -11.45 20.89 -11.80
CA GLN A 94 -12.36 19.78 -12.15
C GLN A 94 -13.10 19.23 -10.95
N ILE A 95 -12.41 19.14 -9.80
CA ILE A 95 -12.98 18.61 -8.56
C ILE A 95 -13.99 19.60 -7.96
N PHE A 96 -13.72 20.90 -8.05
CA PHE A 96 -14.59 21.94 -7.51
C PHE A 96 -15.63 22.49 -8.50
N ALA A 97 -15.58 22.12 -9.79
CA ALA A 97 -16.57 22.54 -10.77
C ALA A 97 -18.03 22.22 -10.38
N PRO A 98 -18.36 21.03 -9.80
CA PRO A 98 -19.72 20.77 -9.33
C PRO A 98 -20.14 21.69 -8.18
N ALA A 99 -19.22 22.06 -7.28
CA ALA A 99 -19.52 23.00 -6.19
C ALA A 99 -19.75 24.44 -6.72
N ALA A 100 -18.97 24.85 -7.71
CA ALA A 100 -19.20 26.13 -8.41
C ALA A 100 -20.55 26.14 -9.15
N LEU A 101 -20.89 25.03 -9.83
CA LEU A 101 -22.20 24.87 -10.45
C LEU A 101 -23.32 24.91 -9.41
N MET A 102 -23.14 24.28 -8.25
CA MET A 102 -24.09 24.36 -7.14
C MET A 102 -24.36 25.81 -6.72
N LEU A 103 -23.31 26.60 -6.55
CA LEU A 103 -23.44 28.02 -6.18
C LEU A 103 -24.26 28.80 -7.23
N VAL A 104 -23.95 28.63 -8.51
CA VAL A 104 -24.69 29.31 -9.60
C VAL A 104 -26.16 28.90 -9.60
N LEU A 105 -26.46 27.61 -9.50
CA LEU A 105 -27.83 27.09 -9.46
C LEU A 105 -28.60 27.58 -8.23
N MET A 106 -27.93 27.67 -7.08
CA MET A 106 -28.59 28.16 -5.86
C MET A 106 -28.91 29.65 -5.94
N VAL A 107 -28.03 30.45 -6.53
CA VAL A 107 -28.33 31.87 -6.77
C VAL A 107 -29.49 32.04 -7.75
N SER A 108 -29.53 31.26 -8.84
CA SER A 108 -30.53 31.39 -9.90
C SER A 108 -31.93 30.85 -9.52
N LEU A 109 -31.98 29.82 -8.64
CA LEU A 109 -33.19 29.05 -8.36
C LEU A 109 -33.68 29.22 -6.91
N ILE A 110 -33.13 30.16 -6.14
CA ILE A 110 -33.36 30.24 -4.69
C ILE A 110 -34.84 30.43 -4.34
N ASP A 111 -35.58 31.16 -5.15
CA ASP A 111 -36.99 31.46 -4.92
C ASP A 111 -37.96 30.35 -5.39
N THR A 112 -37.44 29.35 -6.13
CA THR A 112 -38.25 28.28 -6.70
C THR A 112 -38.01 26.97 -5.93
N LEU A 113 -39.03 26.42 -5.22
CA LEU A 113 -38.88 25.32 -4.31
C LEU A 113 -38.40 24.03 -5.00
N GLU A 114 -39.16 23.52 -5.96
CA GLU A 114 -38.88 22.24 -6.61
C GLU A 114 -37.61 22.28 -7.46
N PRO A 115 -37.38 23.28 -8.34
CA PRO A 115 -36.19 23.35 -9.18
C PRO A 115 -34.89 23.44 -8.36
N ARG A 116 -34.85 24.24 -7.26
CA ARG A 116 -33.64 24.33 -6.42
C ARG A 116 -33.35 23.02 -5.69
N MET A 117 -34.39 22.31 -5.24
CA MET A 117 -34.21 21.01 -4.56
C MET A 117 -33.72 19.94 -5.54
N LEU A 118 -34.28 19.89 -6.73
CA LEU A 118 -33.80 18.98 -7.78
C LEU A 118 -32.35 19.29 -8.19
N ALA A 119 -32.04 20.56 -8.45
CA ALA A 119 -30.71 21.00 -8.83
C ALA A 119 -29.65 20.61 -7.76
N ALA A 120 -29.94 20.93 -6.49
CA ALA A 120 -29.05 20.53 -5.39
C ALA A 120 -28.84 19.02 -5.34
N THR A 121 -29.92 18.24 -5.44
CA THR A 121 -29.85 16.78 -5.37
C THR A 121 -29.05 16.19 -6.53
N LEU A 122 -29.27 16.67 -7.76
CA LEU A 122 -28.57 16.18 -8.94
C LEU A 122 -27.07 16.48 -8.90
N VAL A 123 -26.66 17.67 -8.46
CA VAL A 123 -25.23 18.00 -8.31
C VAL A 123 -24.55 17.07 -7.29
N LEU A 124 -25.20 16.82 -6.13
CA LEU A 124 -24.65 15.90 -5.13
C LEU A 124 -24.59 14.46 -5.64
N MET A 125 -25.57 14.01 -6.45
CA MET A 125 -25.54 12.71 -7.12
C MET A 125 -24.33 12.58 -8.05
N VAL A 126 -24.07 13.59 -8.87
CA VAL A 126 -22.90 13.62 -9.76
C VAL A 126 -21.60 13.52 -8.95
N GLN A 127 -21.47 14.24 -7.84
CA GLN A 127 -20.29 14.17 -6.99
C GLN A 127 -20.10 12.79 -6.34
N CYS A 128 -21.17 12.17 -5.87
CA CYS A 128 -21.10 10.80 -5.35
C CYS A 128 -20.68 9.80 -6.46
N ALA A 129 -21.21 9.92 -7.66
CA ALA A 129 -20.83 9.10 -8.81
C ALA A 129 -19.34 9.30 -9.19
N LEU A 130 -18.84 10.55 -9.15
CA LEU A 130 -17.43 10.85 -9.38
C LEU A 130 -16.53 10.24 -8.32
N ILE A 131 -16.90 10.27 -7.04
CA ILE A 131 -16.15 9.62 -5.96
C ILE A 131 -16.08 8.11 -6.20
N ILE A 132 -17.20 7.46 -6.60
CA ILE A 132 -17.21 6.03 -6.96
C ILE A 132 -16.28 5.76 -8.14
N TYR A 133 -16.34 6.58 -9.19
CA TYR A 133 -15.51 6.45 -10.38
C TYR A 133 -14.01 6.56 -10.03
N TRP A 134 -13.59 7.60 -9.30
CA TRP A 134 -12.21 7.80 -8.90
C TRP A 134 -11.72 6.69 -7.98
N THR A 135 -12.55 6.25 -7.03
CA THR A 135 -12.25 5.13 -6.14
C THR A 135 -12.00 3.85 -6.92
N ARG A 136 -12.85 3.54 -7.92
CA ARG A 136 -12.67 2.34 -8.76
C ARG A 136 -11.45 2.44 -9.66
N ARG A 137 -11.13 3.64 -10.16
CA ARG A 137 -10.06 3.87 -11.14
C ARG A 137 -8.67 3.89 -10.52
N TYR A 138 -8.54 4.43 -9.31
CA TYR A 138 -7.24 4.76 -8.72
C TYR A 138 -6.90 3.97 -7.46
N ILE A 139 -7.85 3.32 -6.80
CA ILE A 139 -7.61 2.53 -5.60
C ILE A 139 -7.61 1.04 -5.93
N PRO A 140 -6.59 0.25 -5.49
CA PRO A 140 -6.50 -1.19 -5.73
C PRO A 140 -7.74 -1.96 -5.27
N ALA A 141 -8.08 -3.06 -5.97
CA ALA A 141 -9.31 -3.82 -5.72
C ALA A 141 -9.38 -4.48 -4.34
N GLN A 142 -8.24 -4.80 -3.74
CA GLN A 142 -8.12 -5.56 -2.49
C GLN A 142 -8.18 -4.70 -1.21
N GLY A 143 -8.28 -3.36 -1.31
CA GLY A 143 -8.31 -2.46 -0.16
C GLY A 143 -9.67 -2.43 0.55
N ARG A 144 -9.69 -2.53 1.90
CA ARG A 144 -10.90 -2.36 2.72
C ARG A 144 -11.46 -0.95 2.60
N ALA A 145 -10.59 0.05 2.51
CA ALA A 145 -10.94 1.45 2.29
C ALA A 145 -11.77 1.63 1.02
N ARG A 146 -11.37 0.98 -0.09
CA ARG A 146 -12.12 1.02 -1.36
C ARG A 146 -13.57 0.56 -1.19
N MET A 147 -13.80 -0.52 -0.44
CA MET A 147 -15.13 -1.07 -0.20
C MET A 147 -16.00 -0.07 0.58
N LEU A 148 -15.46 0.55 1.64
CA LEU A 148 -16.18 1.55 2.42
C LEU A 148 -16.57 2.78 1.59
N LEU A 149 -15.67 3.30 0.77
CA LEU A 149 -15.91 4.44 -0.09
C LEU A 149 -17.00 4.15 -1.14
N ILE A 150 -16.95 2.98 -1.77
CA ILE A 150 -17.95 2.58 -2.77
C ILE A 150 -19.31 2.37 -2.11
N ILE A 151 -19.38 1.64 -0.99
CA ILE A 151 -20.65 1.38 -0.27
C ILE A 151 -21.26 2.69 0.20
N GLY A 152 -20.50 3.53 0.90
CA GLY A 152 -20.98 4.81 1.43
C GLY A 152 -21.51 5.72 0.33
N SER A 153 -20.75 5.89 -0.77
CA SER A 153 -21.18 6.71 -1.89
C SER A 153 -22.36 6.11 -2.68
N SER A 154 -22.45 4.77 -2.75
CA SER A 154 -23.60 4.10 -3.40
C SER A 154 -24.89 4.24 -2.60
N ILE A 155 -24.82 4.12 -1.27
CA ILE A 155 -25.97 4.36 -0.37
C ILE A 155 -26.44 5.81 -0.52
N SER A 156 -25.51 6.78 -0.59
CA SER A 156 -25.85 8.18 -0.85
C SER A 156 -26.57 8.36 -2.18
N LEU A 157 -26.02 7.75 -3.24
CA LEU A 157 -26.58 7.85 -4.59
C LEU A 157 -28.01 7.30 -4.65
N ILE A 158 -28.27 6.17 -3.98
CA ILE A 158 -29.61 5.57 -3.86
C ILE A 158 -30.53 6.51 -3.07
N GLY A 159 -30.10 7.02 -1.92
CA GLY A 159 -30.88 7.93 -1.09
C GLY A 159 -31.24 9.25 -1.80
N LEU A 160 -30.26 9.83 -2.53
CA LEU A 160 -30.50 11.01 -3.35
C LEU A 160 -31.44 10.69 -4.53
N GLY A 161 -31.33 9.51 -5.14
CA GLY A 161 -32.28 9.06 -6.17
C GLY A 161 -33.70 8.93 -5.63
N MET A 162 -33.89 8.35 -4.46
CA MET A 162 -35.21 8.31 -3.78
C MET A 162 -35.74 9.73 -3.51
N ARG A 163 -34.87 10.68 -3.15
CA ARG A 163 -35.23 12.09 -2.95
C ARG A 163 -35.70 12.73 -4.25
N VAL A 164 -35.04 12.49 -5.38
CA VAL A 164 -35.47 12.95 -6.71
C VAL A 164 -36.88 12.44 -7.04
N VAL A 165 -37.13 11.13 -6.87
CA VAL A 165 -38.43 10.52 -7.11
C VAL A 165 -39.52 11.16 -6.21
N ALA A 166 -39.22 11.42 -4.94
CA ALA A 166 -40.16 12.04 -4.01
C ALA A 166 -40.49 13.49 -4.42
N ILE A 167 -39.49 14.27 -4.89
CA ILE A 167 -39.70 15.66 -5.35
C ILE A 167 -40.57 15.70 -6.61
N ILE A 168 -40.24 14.87 -7.63
CA ILE A 168 -40.99 14.79 -8.89
C ILE A 168 -42.43 14.32 -8.64
N GLY A 169 -42.64 13.44 -7.66
CA GLY A 169 -43.97 12.98 -7.24
C GLY A 169 -44.77 14.00 -6.42
N GLY A 170 -44.40 15.29 -6.38
CA GLY A 170 -45.11 16.36 -5.66
C GLY A 170 -44.81 16.45 -4.17
N GLY A 171 -43.82 15.68 -3.65
CA GLY A 171 -43.48 15.67 -2.23
C GLY A 171 -42.45 16.74 -1.81
N ALA A 172 -42.18 17.75 -2.64
CA ALA A 172 -41.19 18.77 -2.34
C ALA A 172 -41.44 19.53 -1.01
N ALA A 173 -42.69 19.87 -0.73
CA ALA A 173 -43.05 20.54 0.51
C ALA A 173 -42.77 19.68 1.77
N GLU A 174 -42.91 18.34 1.69
CA GLU A 174 -42.61 17.40 2.77
C GLU A 174 -41.11 17.21 3.00
N MET A 175 -40.26 17.58 2.00
CA MET A 175 -38.83 17.46 2.04
C MET A 175 -38.09 18.75 2.43
N ARG A 176 -38.83 19.74 2.96
CA ARG A 176 -38.25 20.97 3.52
C ARG A 176 -37.53 20.65 4.84
N TYR A 177 -36.48 21.41 5.15
CA TYR A 177 -35.65 21.16 6.33
C TYR A 177 -36.29 21.51 7.68
N ASP A 178 -37.37 22.30 7.68
CA ASP A 178 -38.17 22.65 8.83
C ASP A 178 -39.31 21.62 9.15
N VAL A 179 -39.51 20.65 8.25
CA VAL A 179 -40.53 19.61 8.40
C VAL A 179 -39.90 18.34 9.02
N SER A 180 -40.55 17.88 10.11
CA SER A 180 -40.14 16.62 10.75
C SER A 180 -41.12 15.50 10.36
N ASN A 181 -40.66 14.63 9.46
CA ASN A 181 -41.42 13.45 9.03
C ASN A 181 -40.47 12.25 8.78
N LEU A 182 -41.06 11.08 8.53
CA LEU A 182 -40.28 9.86 8.32
C LEU A 182 -39.38 9.95 7.08
N LYS A 183 -39.85 10.54 5.97
CA LYS A 183 -39.09 10.70 4.73
C LYS A 183 -37.83 11.55 4.95
N GLN A 184 -37.99 12.66 5.68
CA GLN A 184 -36.89 13.57 6.00
C GLN A 184 -35.92 12.92 7.01
N THR A 185 -36.44 12.23 8.04
CA THR A 185 -35.60 11.47 8.98
C THR A 185 -34.71 10.45 8.25
N ILE A 186 -35.27 9.68 7.32
CA ILE A 186 -34.53 8.71 6.50
C ILE A 186 -33.48 9.43 5.64
N SER A 187 -33.86 10.52 4.96
CA SER A 187 -32.94 11.27 4.09
C SER A 187 -31.73 11.82 4.86
N VAL A 188 -31.95 12.41 6.04
CA VAL A 188 -30.87 12.93 6.90
C VAL A 188 -30.00 11.80 7.43
N SER A 189 -30.62 10.70 7.87
CA SER A 189 -29.88 9.53 8.37
C SER A 189 -28.98 8.92 7.30
N ILE A 190 -29.43 8.81 6.05
CA ILE A 190 -28.62 8.36 4.91
C ILE A 190 -27.46 9.33 4.68
N GLY A 191 -27.70 10.64 4.68
CA GLY A 191 -26.64 11.64 4.51
C GLY A 191 -25.58 11.56 5.61
N THR A 192 -26.00 11.39 6.86
CA THR A 192 -25.11 11.22 8.01
C THR A 192 -24.26 9.97 7.88
N PHE A 193 -24.91 8.83 7.63
CA PHE A 193 -24.23 7.55 7.46
C PHE A 193 -23.20 7.62 6.31
N THR A 194 -23.57 8.27 5.21
CA THR A 194 -22.68 8.47 4.06
C THR A 194 -21.44 9.28 4.44
N ALA A 195 -21.61 10.41 5.13
CA ALA A 195 -20.49 11.24 5.56
C ALA A 195 -19.53 10.47 6.47
N MET A 196 -20.06 9.67 7.41
CA MET A 196 -19.26 8.80 8.27
C MET A 196 -18.53 7.72 7.48
N MET A 197 -19.19 7.05 6.55
CA MET A 197 -18.59 5.99 5.73
C MET A 197 -17.50 6.52 4.82
N ILE A 198 -17.72 7.67 4.16
CA ILE A 198 -16.72 8.29 3.28
C ILE A 198 -15.52 8.75 4.10
N SER A 199 -15.73 9.47 5.20
CA SER A 199 -14.62 9.96 6.04
C SER A 199 -13.81 8.82 6.65
N LEU A 200 -14.47 7.78 7.17
CA LEU A 200 -13.81 6.58 7.69
C LEU A 200 -13.04 5.84 6.58
N GLY A 201 -13.65 5.69 5.39
CA GLY A 201 -13.01 5.09 4.23
C GLY A 201 -11.76 5.83 3.79
N LEU A 202 -11.77 7.17 3.80
CA LEU A 202 -10.61 7.98 3.45
C LEU A 202 -9.50 7.90 4.51
N VAL A 203 -9.85 7.90 5.81
CA VAL A 203 -8.88 7.71 6.90
C VAL A 203 -8.24 6.32 6.81
N LEU A 204 -9.04 5.29 6.55
CA LEU A 204 -8.53 3.93 6.36
C LEU A 204 -7.63 3.84 5.13
N LEU A 205 -7.96 4.53 4.03
CA LEU A 205 -7.12 4.61 2.83
C LEU A 205 -5.76 5.24 3.13
N ALA A 206 -5.74 6.33 3.89
CA ALA A 206 -4.50 6.97 4.32
C ALA A 206 -3.65 6.02 5.17
N LYS A 207 -4.27 5.28 6.09
CA LYS A 207 -3.61 4.26 6.92
C LYS A 207 -3.04 3.12 6.06
N GLU A 208 -3.85 2.51 5.19
CA GLU A 208 -3.41 1.42 4.29
C GLU A 208 -2.24 1.87 3.42
N ARG A 209 -2.26 3.12 2.94
CA ARG A 209 -1.16 3.68 2.15
C ARG A 209 0.11 3.86 2.97
N SER A 210 0.00 4.41 4.17
CA SER A 210 1.12 4.58 5.11
C SER A 210 1.74 3.23 5.48
N GLU A 211 0.93 2.22 5.83
CA GLU A 211 1.41 0.87 6.13
C GLU A 211 2.14 0.23 4.94
N SER A 212 1.60 0.39 3.72
CA SER A 212 2.25 -0.13 2.51
C SER A 212 3.59 0.55 2.22
N LEU A 213 3.70 1.85 2.52
CA LEU A 213 4.95 2.60 2.39
C LEU A 213 5.98 2.13 3.43
N PHE A 214 5.60 1.98 4.69
CA PHE A 214 6.47 1.42 5.72
C PHE A 214 6.95 0.01 5.37
N GLN A 215 6.07 -0.85 4.84
CA GLN A 215 6.46 -2.18 4.38
C GLN A 215 7.46 -2.15 3.22
N ARG A 216 7.34 -1.19 2.30
CA ARG A 216 8.31 -0.99 1.21
C ARG A 216 9.65 -0.47 1.71
N LEU A 217 9.65 0.46 2.64
CA LEU A 217 10.88 0.98 3.27
C LEU A 217 11.58 -0.09 4.10
N ALA A 218 10.84 -1.05 4.68
CA ALA A 218 11.40 -2.19 5.41
C ALA A 218 11.90 -3.33 4.49
N LEU A 219 12.35 -3.07 3.25
CA LEU A 219 12.95 -4.07 2.36
C LEU A 219 14.47 -4.18 2.52
N ARG A 220 15.07 -3.29 3.27
CA ARG A 220 16.51 -3.28 3.51
C ARG A 220 16.83 -3.68 4.94
N ASP A 221 17.98 -4.31 5.11
CA ASP A 221 18.56 -4.59 6.42
C ASP A 221 19.09 -3.30 7.04
N VAL A 222 18.73 -3.03 8.30
CA VAL A 222 19.04 -1.76 8.96
C VAL A 222 20.54 -1.57 9.19
N LEU A 223 21.29 -2.65 9.40
CA LEU A 223 22.72 -2.62 9.64
C LEU A 223 23.52 -2.43 8.34
N THR A 224 23.17 -3.20 7.32
CA THR A 224 24.00 -3.34 6.11
C THR A 224 23.49 -2.55 4.91
N GLY A 225 22.23 -2.12 4.90
CA GLY A 225 21.60 -1.42 3.78
C GLY A 225 21.29 -2.28 2.55
N ILE A 226 21.70 -3.56 2.48
CA ILE A 226 21.33 -4.51 1.42
C ILE A 226 19.90 -5.00 1.61
N LEU A 227 19.38 -5.86 0.72
CA LEU A 227 18.06 -6.45 0.89
C LEU A 227 18.00 -7.24 2.21
N ASN A 228 16.90 -7.12 2.93
CA ASN A 228 16.67 -8.00 4.08
C ASN A 228 16.16 -9.38 3.63
N ARG A 229 16.05 -10.32 4.55
CA ARG A 229 15.62 -11.70 4.29
C ARG A 229 14.34 -11.77 3.45
N ARG A 230 13.34 -10.98 3.80
CA ARG A 230 12.06 -10.96 3.06
C ARG A 230 12.24 -10.49 1.63
N ALA A 231 12.94 -9.39 1.46
CA ALA A 231 13.14 -8.77 0.15
C ALA A 231 13.97 -9.63 -0.80
N VAL A 232 15.04 -10.28 -0.30
CA VAL A 232 15.87 -11.15 -1.15
C VAL A 232 15.13 -12.43 -1.55
N LEU A 233 14.26 -12.97 -0.69
CA LEU A 233 13.41 -14.12 -1.04
C LEU A 233 12.31 -13.74 -2.05
N GLU A 234 11.73 -12.56 -1.94
CA GLU A 234 10.79 -12.04 -2.94
C GLU A 234 11.48 -11.81 -4.30
N GLN A 235 12.71 -11.30 -4.29
CA GLN A 235 13.52 -11.14 -5.49
C GLN A 235 13.89 -12.49 -6.09
N PHE A 236 14.30 -13.47 -5.27
CA PHE A 236 14.59 -14.83 -5.70
C PHE A 236 13.40 -15.45 -6.42
N SER A 237 12.19 -15.35 -5.86
CA SER A 237 10.98 -15.87 -6.51
C SER A 237 10.75 -15.25 -7.90
N LYS A 238 10.99 -13.94 -8.05
CA LYS A 238 10.86 -13.24 -9.34
C LYS A 238 11.90 -13.71 -10.35
N GLU A 239 13.17 -13.84 -9.92
CA GLU A 239 14.25 -14.29 -10.81
C GLU A 239 14.11 -15.76 -11.20
N LEU A 240 13.57 -16.61 -10.31
CA LEU A 240 13.25 -18.00 -10.61
C LEU A 240 12.19 -18.10 -11.73
N GLU A 241 11.10 -17.36 -11.61
CA GLU A 241 10.05 -17.31 -12.63
C GLU A 241 10.55 -16.72 -13.96
N ARG A 242 11.43 -15.72 -13.88
CA ARG A 242 12.07 -15.14 -15.07
C ARG A 242 12.99 -16.16 -15.75
N ALA A 243 13.89 -16.82 -15.00
CA ALA A 243 14.83 -17.80 -15.51
C ALA A 243 14.10 -19.00 -16.15
N ARG A 244 12.98 -19.42 -15.55
CA ARG A 244 12.12 -20.48 -16.10
C ARG A 244 11.52 -20.08 -17.47
N ARG A 245 10.96 -18.87 -17.58
CA ARG A 245 10.39 -18.38 -18.85
C ARG A 245 11.42 -18.19 -19.95
N ASP A 246 12.59 -17.69 -19.57
CA ASP A 246 13.68 -17.37 -20.50
C ASP A 246 14.55 -18.62 -20.81
N ALA A 247 14.29 -19.78 -20.20
CA ALA A 247 15.11 -20.99 -20.22
C ALA A 247 16.59 -20.67 -19.97
N SER A 248 16.86 -19.79 -19.00
CA SER A 248 18.20 -19.27 -18.69
C SER A 248 18.71 -19.76 -17.35
N TYR A 249 20.03 -19.78 -17.17
CA TYR A 249 20.63 -20.13 -15.91
C TYR A 249 20.25 -19.15 -14.78
N LEU A 250 20.07 -19.68 -13.58
CA LEU A 250 19.99 -18.94 -12.32
C LEU A 250 20.94 -19.59 -11.32
N ALA A 251 21.93 -18.84 -10.83
CA ALA A 251 22.77 -19.26 -9.73
C ALA A 251 22.29 -18.61 -8.43
N VAL A 252 22.16 -19.42 -7.40
CA VAL A 252 21.74 -19.04 -6.04
C VAL A 252 22.87 -19.48 -5.09
N ALA A 253 23.44 -18.52 -4.37
CA ALA A 253 24.53 -18.81 -3.44
C ALA A 253 24.18 -18.38 -2.01
N MET A 254 24.36 -19.33 -1.08
CA MET A 254 24.36 -19.05 0.36
C MET A 254 25.79 -18.77 0.80
N VAL A 255 26.00 -17.64 1.46
CA VAL A 255 27.30 -17.15 1.93
C VAL A 255 27.24 -16.98 3.44
N ASP A 256 28.28 -17.41 4.14
CA ASP A 256 28.36 -17.32 5.60
C ASP A 256 29.76 -16.88 6.04
N ILE A 257 29.84 -16.02 7.06
CA ILE A 257 31.12 -15.54 7.62
C ILE A 257 31.68 -16.62 8.54
N ASP A 258 32.86 -17.13 8.18
CA ASP A 258 33.54 -18.17 8.94
C ASP A 258 33.93 -17.69 10.34
N HIS A 259 33.61 -18.51 11.36
CA HIS A 259 33.94 -18.26 12.75
C HIS A 259 33.39 -16.93 13.33
N PHE A 260 32.29 -16.42 12.80
CA PHE A 260 31.70 -15.15 13.23
C PHE A 260 31.44 -15.06 14.75
N LYS A 261 30.97 -16.17 15.35
CA LYS A 261 30.81 -16.25 16.80
C LYS A 261 32.10 -15.98 17.56
N GLN A 262 33.23 -16.52 17.10
CA GLN A 262 34.54 -16.28 17.75
C GLN A 262 34.94 -14.80 17.63
N ILE A 263 34.65 -14.14 16.53
CA ILE A 263 34.87 -12.71 16.37
C ILE A 263 34.06 -11.91 17.42
N ASN A 264 32.79 -12.23 17.60
CA ASN A 264 31.96 -11.61 18.62
C ASN A 264 32.48 -11.86 20.03
N ASP A 265 32.89 -13.11 20.30
CA ASP A 265 33.39 -13.52 21.63
C ASP A 265 34.70 -12.80 22.00
N VAL A 266 35.56 -12.51 21.00
CA VAL A 266 36.88 -11.86 21.23
C VAL A 266 36.80 -10.33 21.19
N TYR A 267 36.05 -9.75 20.23
CA TYR A 267 36.06 -8.30 19.97
C TYR A 267 34.76 -7.61 20.35
N GLY A 268 33.75 -8.38 20.76
CA GLY A 268 32.41 -7.87 21.12
C GLY A 268 31.48 -7.67 19.92
N HIS A 269 30.19 -7.54 20.20
CA HIS A 269 29.13 -7.45 19.17
C HIS A 269 29.27 -6.23 18.25
N LEU A 270 29.77 -5.11 18.73
CA LEU A 270 29.99 -3.92 17.88
C LEU A 270 31.05 -4.15 16.80
N ALA A 271 32.09 -4.93 17.13
CA ALA A 271 33.07 -5.35 16.15
C ALA A 271 32.46 -6.36 15.15
N GLY A 272 31.59 -7.25 15.60
CA GLY A 272 30.82 -8.14 14.73
C GLY A 272 29.93 -7.38 13.74
N ASP A 273 29.26 -6.34 14.16
CA ASP A 273 28.45 -5.50 13.29
C ASP A 273 29.32 -4.81 12.21
N GLU A 274 30.49 -4.28 12.58
CA GLU A 274 31.44 -3.67 11.64
C GLU A 274 31.98 -4.71 10.63
N VAL A 275 32.28 -5.91 11.10
CA VAL A 275 32.69 -7.06 10.28
C VAL A 275 31.62 -7.42 9.25
N ILE A 276 30.35 -7.47 9.65
CA ILE A 276 29.21 -7.71 8.74
C ILE A 276 29.14 -6.59 7.68
N CYS A 277 29.20 -5.33 8.09
CA CYS A 277 29.18 -4.19 7.17
C CYS A 277 30.34 -4.21 6.19
N HIS A 278 31.56 -4.51 6.69
CA HIS A 278 32.74 -4.63 5.85
C HIS A 278 32.61 -5.77 4.84
N CYS A 279 32.15 -6.96 5.26
CA CYS A 279 31.90 -8.09 4.38
C CYS A 279 30.93 -7.71 3.26
N VAL A 280 29.78 -7.11 3.60
CA VAL A 280 28.78 -6.67 2.63
C VAL A 280 29.37 -5.66 1.64
N ASN A 281 30.18 -4.71 2.09
CA ASN A 281 30.83 -3.75 1.21
C ASN A 281 31.76 -4.43 0.18
N GLN A 282 32.51 -5.45 0.60
CA GLN A 282 33.37 -6.24 -0.33
C GLN A 282 32.52 -7.02 -1.35
N LEU A 283 31.41 -7.62 -0.90
CA LEU A 283 30.51 -8.38 -1.75
C LEU A 283 29.81 -7.47 -2.77
N THR A 284 29.28 -6.32 -2.34
CA THR A 284 28.49 -5.42 -3.21
C THR A 284 29.31 -4.70 -4.27
N GLN A 285 30.59 -4.45 -4.04
CA GLN A 285 31.48 -3.78 -5.03
C GLN A 285 31.75 -4.62 -6.26
N ARG A 286 31.52 -5.92 -6.23
CA ARG A 286 31.91 -6.85 -7.29
C ARG A 286 30.76 -7.57 -7.98
N ILE A 287 29.53 -7.40 -7.49
CA ILE A 287 28.32 -7.90 -8.15
C ILE A 287 27.80 -6.85 -9.15
N ARG A 288 27.14 -7.32 -10.21
CA ARG A 288 26.55 -6.49 -11.25
C ARG A 288 25.24 -5.88 -10.78
N GLU A 289 24.76 -4.86 -11.47
CA GLU A 289 23.43 -4.26 -11.22
C GLU A 289 22.27 -5.27 -11.38
N SER A 290 22.46 -6.28 -12.26
CA SER A 290 21.51 -7.38 -12.46
C SER A 290 21.47 -8.37 -11.31
N ASP A 291 22.54 -8.44 -10.51
CA ASP A 291 22.69 -9.39 -9.43
C ASP A 291 22.04 -8.83 -8.16
N SER A 292 21.70 -9.71 -7.24
CA SER A 292 21.06 -9.29 -5.98
C SER A 292 21.77 -9.92 -4.80
N ILE A 293 21.91 -9.14 -3.72
CA ILE A 293 22.40 -9.61 -2.43
C ILE A 293 21.45 -9.20 -1.32
N GLY A 294 21.22 -10.10 -0.38
CA GLY A 294 20.43 -9.82 0.81
C GLY A 294 20.93 -10.55 2.04
N ARG A 295 20.70 -9.96 3.20
CA ARG A 295 21.00 -10.57 4.48
C ARG A 295 19.92 -11.61 4.81
N TYR A 296 20.32 -12.89 4.85
CA TYR A 296 19.39 -13.99 5.07
C TYR A 296 19.28 -14.37 6.55
N GLY A 297 20.38 -14.32 7.28
CA GLY A 297 20.49 -14.60 8.71
C GLY A 297 21.33 -13.55 9.44
N GLY A 298 21.84 -13.90 10.62
CA GLY A 298 22.72 -13.01 11.39
C GLY A 298 23.99 -12.66 10.64
N GLU A 299 24.69 -13.68 10.18
CA GLU A 299 25.99 -13.64 9.46
C GLU A 299 25.89 -14.30 8.07
N GLU A 300 24.67 -14.59 7.61
CA GLU A 300 24.38 -15.30 6.37
C GLU A 300 23.82 -14.35 5.32
N PHE A 301 24.28 -14.52 4.09
CA PHE A 301 23.83 -13.71 2.93
C PHE A 301 23.38 -14.63 1.80
N LEU A 302 22.38 -14.18 1.06
CA LEU A 302 21.89 -14.83 -0.16
C LEU A 302 22.26 -13.97 -1.35
N VAL A 303 23.01 -14.57 -2.30
CA VAL A 303 23.41 -13.93 -3.56
C VAL A 303 22.68 -14.60 -4.71
N LEU A 304 22.08 -13.79 -5.59
CA LEU A 304 21.36 -14.24 -6.78
C LEU A 304 22.07 -13.71 -8.00
N LEU A 305 22.47 -14.63 -8.89
CA LEU A 305 23.19 -14.30 -10.15
C LEU A 305 22.33 -14.80 -11.34
N PRO A 306 21.42 -13.95 -11.87
CA PRO A 306 20.62 -14.29 -13.04
C PRO A 306 21.47 -14.44 -14.30
N ARG A 307 21.06 -15.34 -15.22
CA ARG A 307 21.72 -15.58 -16.52
C ARG A 307 23.21 -15.88 -16.40
N THR A 308 23.61 -16.59 -15.35
CA THR A 308 25.00 -16.91 -15.06
C THR A 308 25.18 -18.42 -15.06
N SER A 309 26.06 -18.93 -15.96
CA SER A 309 26.36 -20.37 -16.04
C SER A 309 27.13 -20.87 -14.80
N PRO A 310 27.15 -22.18 -14.54
CA PRO A 310 27.85 -22.73 -13.38
C PRO A 310 29.31 -22.29 -13.28
N GLU A 311 30.06 -22.28 -14.41
CA GLU A 311 31.48 -21.90 -14.48
C GLU A 311 31.67 -20.43 -14.14
N ASN A 312 30.78 -19.55 -14.68
CA ASN A 312 30.83 -18.13 -14.42
C ASN A 312 30.39 -17.82 -12.97
N ALA A 313 29.41 -18.55 -12.43
CA ALA A 313 28.97 -18.38 -11.05
C ALA A 313 30.11 -18.75 -10.08
N VAL A 314 30.78 -19.87 -10.29
CA VAL A 314 31.96 -20.26 -9.50
C VAL A 314 33.04 -19.20 -9.57
N THR A 315 33.34 -18.68 -10.77
CA THR A 315 34.37 -17.64 -10.96
C THR A 315 34.06 -16.37 -10.20
N VAL A 316 32.84 -15.85 -10.34
CA VAL A 316 32.40 -14.62 -9.66
C VAL A 316 32.39 -14.82 -8.14
N LEU A 317 31.83 -15.92 -7.66
CA LEU A 317 31.72 -16.18 -6.23
C LEU A 317 33.07 -16.46 -5.56
N ASP A 318 34.03 -17.10 -6.27
CA ASP A 318 35.40 -17.27 -5.76
C ASP A 318 36.14 -15.94 -5.69
N GLN A 319 35.96 -15.03 -6.67
CA GLN A 319 36.48 -13.66 -6.60
C GLN A 319 35.91 -12.89 -5.41
N LEU A 320 34.63 -13.07 -5.08
CA LEU A 320 34.01 -12.47 -3.88
C LEU A 320 34.67 -13.01 -2.61
N ARG A 321 34.83 -14.33 -2.53
CA ARG A 321 35.51 -15.00 -1.39
C ARG A 321 36.95 -14.49 -1.22
N ALA A 322 37.71 -14.44 -2.29
CA ALA A 322 39.08 -13.94 -2.27
C ALA A 322 39.19 -12.48 -1.82
N SER A 323 38.29 -11.62 -2.34
CA SER A 323 38.22 -10.21 -1.96
C SER A 323 37.98 -10.00 -0.47
N VAL A 324 37.09 -10.80 0.14
CA VAL A 324 36.84 -10.74 1.58
C VAL A 324 38.06 -11.20 2.37
N ALA A 325 38.73 -12.28 1.92
CA ALA A 325 39.90 -12.82 2.60
C ALA A 325 41.12 -11.87 2.54
N GLU A 326 41.26 -11.12 1.45
CA GLU A 326 42.36 -10.15 1.21
C GLU A 326 42.14 -8.80 1.92
N SER A 327 40.91 -8.51 2.35
CA SER A 327 40.53 -7.22 2.95
C SER A 327 40.11 -7.38 4.41
N PRO A 328 41.01 -7.22 5.38
CA PRO A 328 40.65 -7.32 6.80
C PRO A 328 39.77 -6.14 7.23
N ALA A 329 38.78 -6.40 8.09
CA ALA A 329 37.98 -5.35 8.71
C ALA A 329 38.78 -4.61 9.79
N ARG A 330 38.53 -3.31 9.94
CA ARG A 330 39.16 -2.49 10.98
C ARG A 330 38.16 -2.14 12.04
N PHE A 331 38.51 -2.40 13.30
CA PHE A 331 37.73 -1.98 14.46
C PHE A 331 38.64 -1.37 15.51
N GLY A 332 38.61 -0.05 15.67
CA GLY A 332 39.61 0.70 16.43
C GLY A 332 41.02 0.47 15.85
N GLU A 333 41.95 -0.03 16.70
CA GLU A 333 43.29 -0.40 16.26
C GLU A 333 43.42 -1.86 15.78
N ALA A 334 42.39 -2.66 16.00
CA ALA A 334 42.40 -4.07 15.62
C ALA A 334 42.15 -4.25 14.12
N SER A 335 42.91 -5.16 13.51
CA SER A 335 42.73 -5.66 12.15
C SER A 335 42.19 -7.09 12.22
N ILE A 336 40.95 -7.29 11.81
CA ILE A 336 40.22 -8.55 11.91
C ILE A 336 40.21 -9.23 10.54
N SER A 337 40.93 -10.36 10.42
CA SER A 337 40.90 -11.16 9.19
C SER A 337 39.55 -11.84 9.02
N LEU A 338 38.96 -11.73 7.84
CA LEU A 338 37.67 -12.30 7.49
C LEU A 338 37.85 -13.43 6.48
N ARG A 339 37.01 -14.43 6.58
CA ARG A 339 36.84 -15.49 5.60
C ARG A 339 35.35 -15.79 5.46
N ILE A 340 34.96 -16.26 4.29
CA ILE A 340 33.59 -16.69 4.01
C ILE A 340 33.60 -18.04 3.34
N SER A 341 32.60 -18.86 3.68
CA SER A 341 32.27 -20.09 2.97
C SER A 341 31.05 -19.86 2.10
N ILE A 342 31.01 -20.49 0.92
CA ILE A 342 29.96 -20.28 -0.08
C ILE A 342 29.44 -21.63 -0.57
N GLY A 343 28.11 -21.81 -0.50
CA GLY A 343 27.44 -22.92 -1.17
C GLY A 343 26.60 -22.41 -2.32
N VAL A 344 26.78 -22.96 -3.52
CA VAL A 344 26.09 -22.47 -4.71
C VAL A 344 25.28 -23.56 -5.37
N CYS A 345 24.06 -23.22 -5.78
CA CYS A 345 23.21 -24.02 -6.64
C CYS A 345 22.96 -23.26 -7.94
N CYS A 346 23.34 -23.86 -9.08
CA CYS A 346 23.15 -23.27 -10.39
C CYS A 346 22.34 -24.21 -11.27
N VAL A 347 21.22 -23.71 -11.82
CA VAL A 347 20.30 -24.52 -12.64
C VAL A 347 19.72 -23.68 -13.78
N VAL A 348 19.24 -24.35 -14.83
CA VAL A 348 18.18 -23.82 -15.70
C VAL A 348 16.87 -24.36 -15.10
N PRO A 349 16.04 -23.51 -14.45
CA PRO A 349 14.93 -23.99 -13.65
C PRO A 349 13.85 -24.67 -14.49
N ASN A 350 13.30 -25.77 -13.98
CA ASN A 350 12.13 -26.47 -14.49
C ASN A 350 10.87 -26.18 -13.62
N GLU A 351 9.76 -26.88 -13.92
CA GLU A 351 8.50 -26.71 -13.18
C GLU A 351 8.57 -27.20 -11.72
N ASP A 352 9.43 -28.18 -11.43
CA ASP A 352 9.61 -28.77 -10.10
C ASP A 352 10.53 -27.95 -9.20
N ASP A 353 11.34 -27.06 -9.77
CA ASP A 353 12.25 -26.23 -9.00
C ASP A 353 11.48 -25.12 -8.26
N THR A 354 11.61 -25.08 -6.96
CA THR A 354 11.05 -24.06 -6.09
C THR A 354 12.16 -23.23 -5.41
N THR A 355 11.85 -22.05 -4.95
CA THR A 355 12.80 -21.25 -4.13
C THR A 355 13.29 -22.05 -2.93
N ALA A 356 12.45 -22.85 -2.30
CA ALA A 356 12.81 -23.69 -1.16
C ALA A 356 13.76 -24.83 -1.56
N SER A 357 13.53 -25.52 -2.69
CA SER A 357 14.38 -26.61 -3.15
C SER A 357 15.79 -26.13 -3.54
N LEU A 358 15.86 -25.01 -4.28
CA LEU A 358 17.15 -24.44 -4.71
C LEU A 358 17.93 -23.86 -3.51
N LEU A 359 17.22 -23.24 -2.55
CA LEU A 359 17.84 -22.76 -1.34
C LEU A 359 18.41 -23.90 -0.49
N ALA A 360 17.67 -25.00 -0.32
CA ALA A 360 18.14 -26.18 0.42
C ALA A 360 19.37 -26.81 -0.23
N ARG A 361 19.47 -26.80 -1.57
CA ARG A 361 20.65 -27.28 -2.29
C ARG A 361 21.85 -26.37 -2.09
N ALA A 362 21.66 -25.04 -2.11
CA ALA A 362 22.73 -24.09 -1.82
C ALA A 362 23.21 -24.20 -0.36
N ASP A 363 22.30 -24.43 0.59
CA ASP A 363 22.61 -24.62 2.01
C ASP A 363 23.40 -25.90 2.25
N ALA A 364 23.00 -27.02 1.62
CA ALA A 364 23.77 -28.27 1.67
C ALA A 364 25.19 -28.10 1.13
N ALA A 365 25.36 -27.39 0.00
CA ALA A 365 26.68 -27.07 -0.55
C ALA A 365 27.49 -26.16 0.39
N LEU A 366 26.87 -25.22 1.10
CA LEU A 366 27.52 -24.40 2.12
C LEU A 366 28.01 -25.25 3.30
N TYR A 367 27.19 -26.20 3.72
CA TYR A 367 27.61 -27.17 4.77
C TYR A 367 28.84 -27.93 4.33
N ASP A 368 28.89 -28.42 3.09
CA ASP A 368 30.06 -29.12 2.52
C ASP A 368 31.30 -28.21 2.47
N ALA A 369 31.12 -26.93 2.10
CA ALA A 369 32.21 -25.94 2.11
C ALA A 369 32.78 -25.73 3.52
N LYS A 370 31.91 -25.62 4.53
CA LYS A 370 32.32 -25.53 5.94
C LYS A 370 33.04 -26.80 6.42
N GLY A 371 32.58 -27.97 5.97
CA GLY A 371 33.21 -29.29 6.26
C GLY A 371 34.56 -29.48 5.60
N SER A 372 34.78 -28.88 4.42
CA SER A 372 36.03 -28.98 3.63
C SER A 372 37.15 -28.03 4.09
N GLY A 373 37.02 -27.42 5.26
CA GLY A 373 38.05 -26.55 5.85
C GLY A 373 37.75 -25.07 5.81
N ARG A 374 36.53 -24.69 5.40
CA ARG A 374 36.07 -23.28 5.28
C ARG A 374 36.86 -22.45 4.26
N ASN A 375 36.54 -21.15 4.16
CA ASN A 375 37.15 -20.25 3.17
C ASN A 375 37.19 -20.86 1.77
N THR A 376 36.12 -21.49 1.37
CA THR A 376 35.99 -22.21 0.09
C THR A 376 34.57 -22.11 -0.45
N LEU A 377 34.42 -22.54 -1.71
CA LEU A 377 33.16 -22.61 -2.40
C LEU A 377 32.86 -24.06 -2.80
N CYS A 378 31.62 -24.48 -2.58
CA CYS A 378 31.11 -25.77 -3.07
C CYS A 378 29.89 -25.55 -3.99
N LEU A 379 29.92 -26.25 -5.14
CA LEU A 379 28.81 -26.28 -6.09
C LEU A 379 27.90 -27.49 -5.77
N ALA A 380 26.61 -27.25 -5.60
CA ALA A 380 25.63 -28.31 -5.45
C ALA A 380 25.61 -29.22 -6.69
N PRO A 381 25.56 -30.55 -6.53
CA PRO A 381 25.52 -31.47 -7.66
C PRO A 381 24.28 -31.19 -8.54
N PRO A 382 24.38 -31.46 -9.86
CA PRO A 382 23.20 -31.41 -10.74
C PRO A 382 22.11 -32.33 -10.19
N GLN A 383 20.86 -31.94 -10.34
CA GLN A 383 19.75 -32.83 -9.98
C GLN A 383 19.69 -33.94 -11.03
N GLU A 384 19.94 -35.19 -10.65
CA GLU A 384 19.68 -36.32 -11.50
C GLU A 384 18.17 -36.34 -11.83
N HIS A 385 17.82 -36.11 -13.08
CA HIS A 385 16.47 -36.40 -13.54
C HIS A 385 16.26 -37.89 -13.31
N ARG A 386 15.33 -38.26 -12.43
CA ARG A 386 14.73 -39.57 -12.47
C ARG A 386 13.90 -39.64 -13.75
N ASP A 387 14.58 -39.95 -14.86
CA ASP A 387 13.90 -40.46 -16.03
C ASP A 387 13.10 -41.65 -15.53
N ASN A 388 11.77 -41.56 -15.69
CA ASN A 388 10.86 -42.69 -15.57
C ASN A 388 11.26 -43.74 -16.62
N MET A 389 12.29 -44.49 -16.38
CA MET A 389 12.47 -45.78 -17.02
C MET A 389 11.34 -46.68 -16.53
N ALA A 390 10.23 -46.68 -17.28
CA ALA A 390 9.28 -47.74 -17.24
C ALA A 390 10.03 -49.07 -17.45
N PRO A 391 9.82 -50.09 -16.60
CA PRO A 391 10.48 -51.36 -16.82
C PRO A 391 9.92 -51.95 -18.12
N LEU A 392 10.80 -52.17 -19.11
CA LEU A 392 10.52 -52.99 -20.26
C LEU A 392 10.18 -54.42 -19.73
N THR A 393 8.89 -54.65 -19.50
CA THR A 393 8.38 -56.02 -19.32
C THR A 393 8.63 -56.79 -20.58
N SER A 394 9.57 -57.67 -20.50
CA SER A 394 9.89 -58.73 -21.45
C SER A 394 8.60 -59.48 -21.90
N LEU A 395 8.22 -59.28 -23.18
CA LEU A 395 7.42 -60.22 -23.90
C LEU A 395 8.33 -61.45 -24.20
N SER A 396 8.23 -62.51 -23.41
CA SER A 396 8.69 -63.83 -23.79
C SER A 396 7.46 -64.73 -23.98
N ALA A 397 7.26 -65.07 -25.24
CA ALA A 397 6.75 -66.33 -25.81
C ALA A 397 5.88 -67.25 -24.93
N ARG A 398 4.63 -67.40 -25.28
CA ARG A 398 4.08 -68.67 -25.84
C ARG A 398 2.67 -68.39 -26.42
#